data_68db833b2225bacc255fddba82faffa7
#
_entry.id   68db833b2225bacc255fddba82faffa7
#
_cell.length_a   1.000
_cell.length_b   1.000
_cell.length_c   1.000
_cell.angle_alpha   90.00
_cell.angle_beta   90.00
_cell.angle_gamma   90.00
#
_symmetry.space_group_name_H-M   'P 1'
#
loop_
_entity.id
_entity.type
_entity.pdbx_description
1 polymer ?
#
loop_
_entity_poly.entity_id
_entity_poly.type
_entity_poly.pdbx_seq_one_letter_code
_entity_poly.pdbx_strand_id
1 'polypeptide(L)'
;MSRLKSIVFISGNGSNLQNIIDNIASDYLKMDIVAVISNNANAQGLVRAKASGIETIVIDTKDKYVDKLLVVMDAFEIDLIILSGFMKILPEEFIKKYYGKIINIHPSLLPKFKGLDTHKKVLASKEEYHGASVHFVTSKLDGGPIIVQGKTKILKNDDEDILKS
;
A
#
# COMPACT_ATOMS: atom_id res chain seq x y z
N MET A 1 1.20 11.44 -23.55
CA MET A 1 1.28 11.79 -22.11
C MET A 1 2.35 10.93 -21.50
N SER A 2 3.24 11.52 -20.67
CA SER A 2 4.22 10.74 -19.89
C SER A 2 3.50 9.83 -18.89
N ARG A 3 3.99 8.59 -18.70
CA ARG A 3 3.46 7.69 -17.68
C ARG A 3 3.87 8.18 -16.30
N LEU A 4 3.00 8.06 -15.30
CA LEU A 4 3.34 8.39 -13.90
C LEU A 4 4.40 7.42 -13.38
N LYS A 5 5.47 7.94 -12.80
CA LYS A 5 6.52 7.15 -12.13
C LYS A 5 6.15 6.90 -10.68
N SER A 6 6.06 5.66 -10.27
CA SER A 6 5.67 5.29 -8.91
C SER A 6 6.67 4.37 -8.21
N ILE A 7 6.69 4.46 -6.89
CA ILE A 7 7.33 3.46 -6.02
C ILE A 7 6.24 2.81 -5.18
N VAL A 8 6.30 1.48 -5.08
CA VAL A 8 5.35 0.71 -4.26
C VAL A 8 6.03 0.16 -3.03
N PHE A 9 5.44 0.40 -1.86
CA PHE A 9 5.92 -0.10 -0.56
C PHE A 9 5.09 -1.30 -0.14
N ILE A 10 5.76 -2.37 0.28
CA ILE A 10 5.14 -3.64 0.70
C ILE A 10 5.81 -4.20 1.95
N SER A 11 5.12 -5.12 2.66
CA SER A 11 5.73 -5.89 3.77
C SER A 11 5.52 -7.40 3.64
N GLY A 12 4.63 -7.87 2.77
CA GLY A 12 4.17 -9.26 2.76
C GLY A 12 3.93 -9.85 1.37
N ASN A 13 2.76 -10.48 1.20
CA ASN A 13 2.41 -11.26 0.00
C ASN A 13 2.45 -10.46 -1.31
N GLY A 14 2.03 -9.18 -1.29
CA GLY A 14 2.03 -8.34 -2.47
C GLY A 14 0.93 -8.66 -3.48
N SER A 15 -0.24 -9.15 -3.04
CA SER A 15 -1.39 -9.39 -3.93
C SER A 15 -1.87 -8.11 -4.62
N ASN A 16 -2.00 -7.02 -3.85
CA ASN A 16 -2.33 -5.72 -4.42
C ASN A 16 -1.25 -5.19 -5.37
N LEU A 17 0.05 -5.42 -5.07
CA LEU A 17 1.14 -5.11 -5.99
C LEU A 17 0.99 -5.88 -7.29
N GLN A 18 0.69 -7.19 -7.24
CA GLN A 18 0.46 -8.00 -8.44
C GLN A 18 -0.67 -7.43 -9.29
N ASN A 19 -1.78 -7.07 -8.66
CA ASN A 19 -2.91 -6.45 -9.36
C ASN A 19 -2.49 -5.15 -10.07
N ILE A 20 -1.70 -4.29 -9.42
CA ILE A 20 -1.17 -3.07 -10.06
C ILE A 20 -0.30 -3.44 -11.28
N ILE A 21 0.62 -4.41 -11.14
CA ILE A 21 1.49 -4.88 -12.22
C ILE A 21 0.67 -5.39 -13.42
N ASP A 22 -0.34 -6.22 -13.17
CA ASP A 22 -1.19 -6.79 -14.21
C ASP A 22 -1.98 -5.71 -14.96
N ASN A 23 -2.49 -4.70 -14.24
CA ASN A 23 -3.20 -3.57 -14.85
C ASN A 23 -2.27 -2.61 -15.61
N ILE A 24 -0.99 -2.52 -15.24
CA ILE A 24 0.03 -1.82 -16.03
C ILE A 24 0.32 -2.61 -17.31
N ALA A 25 0.51 -3.92 -17.21
CA ALA A 25 0.79 -4.79 -18.34
C ALA A 25 -0.33 -4.83 -19.38
N SER A 26 -1.59 -4.73 -18.93
CA SER A 26 -2.76 -4.61 -19.81
C SER A 26 -3.00 -3.20 -20.36
N ASP A 27 -2.10 -2.25 -20.05
CA ASP A 27 -2.20 -0.82 -20.43
C ASP A 27 -3.44 -0.10 -19.86
N TYR A 28 -4.12 -0.70 -18.88
CA TYR A 28 -5.23 -0.07 -18.16
C TYR A 28 -4.74 1.06 -17.25
N LEU A 29 -3.61 0.84 -16.52
CA LEU A 29 -2.95 1.87 -15.74
C LEU A 29 -1.80 2.49 -16.51
N LYS A 30 -1.86 3.80 -16.75
CA LYS A 30 -0.82 4.59 -17.45
C LYS A 30 0.26 5.06 -16.49
N MET A 31 0.92 4.11 -15.82
CA MET A 31 1.99 4.38 -14.86
C MET A 31 3.11 3.33 -14.99
N ASP A 32 4.26 3.65 -14.46
CA ASP A 32 5.41 2.75 -14.35
C ASP A 32 5.79 2.58 -12.87
N ILE A 33 6.07 1.36 -12.44
CA ILE A 33 6.65 1.10 -11.14
C ILE A 33 8.17 1.11 -11.32
N VAL A 34 8.84 2.15 -10.83
CA VAL A 34 10.30 2.29 -10.94
C VAL A 34 11.05 1.46 -9.91
N ALA A 35 10.46 1.24 -8.73
CA ALA A 35 11.01 0.34 -7.72
C ALA A 35 9.91 -0.17 -6.77
N VAL A 36 10.16 -1.32 -6.16
CA VAL A 36 9.39 -1.86 -5.04
C VAL A 36 10.26 -1.90 -3.80
N ILE A 37 9.81 -1.24 -2.74
CA ILE A 37 10.52 -1.16 -1.46
C ILE A 37 9.83 -2.04 -0.42
N SER A 38 10.62 -2.83 0.31
CA SER A 38 10.10 -3.64 1.42
C SER A 38 10.95 -3.48 2.68
N ASN A 39 10.28 -3.50 3.84
CA ASN A 39 10.94 -3.62 5.14
C ASN A 39 11.21 -5.09 5.55
N ASN A 40 10.85 -6.04 4.71
CA ASN A 40 11.01 -7.47 4.92
C ASN A 40 11.66 -8.13 3.71
N ALA A 41 12.88 -8.62 3.88
CA ALA A 41 13.65 -9.28 2.81
C ALA A 41 12.96 -10.56 2.28
N ASN A 42 12.10 -11.18 3.09
CA ASN A 42 11.38 -12.40 2.75
C ASN A 42 9.96 -12.13 2.20
N ALA A 43 9.63 -10.88 1.90
CA ALA A 43 8.32 -10.54 1.37
C ALA A 43 8.11 -11.18 -0.02
N GLN A 44 7.04 -11.96 -0.18
CA GLN A 44 6.70 -12.60 -1.45
C GLN A 44 6.45 -11.57 -2.57
N GLY A 45 6.00 -10.38 -2.23
CA GLY A 45 5.85 -9.28 -3.19
C GLY A 45 7.16 -8.85 -3.86
N LEU A 46 8.33 -9.04 -3.22
CA LEU A 46 9.64 -8.82 -3.87
C LEU A 46 9.90 -9.84 -4.98
N VAL A 47 9.47 -11.09 -4.79
CA VAL A 47 9.58 -12.13 -5.82
C VAL A 47 8.71 -11.77 -7.03
N ARG A 48 7.49 -11.30 -6.81
CA ARG A 48 6.58 -10.82 -7.86
C ARG A 48 7.17 -9.66 -8.65
N ALA A 49 7.71 -8.66 -7.95
CA ALA A 49 8.36 -7.51 -8.57
C ALA A 49 9.55 -7.92 -9.45
N LYS A 50 10.45 -8.77 -8.93
CA LYS A 50 11.60 -9.31 -9.68
C LYS A 50 11.17 -10.09 -10.91
N ALA A 51 10.14 -10.94 -10.81
CA ALA A 51 9.60 -11.68 -11.94
C ALA A 51 9.05 -10.77 -13.05
N SER A 52 8.64 -9.55 -12.70
CA SER A 52 8.16 -8.52 -13.62
C SER A 52 9.25 -7.52 -14.06
N GLY A 53 10.53 -7.79 -13.75
CA GLY A 53 11.65 -6.93 -14.12
C GLY A 53 11.73 -5.60 -13.35
N ILE A 54 11.03 -5.48 -12.22
CA ILE A 54 10.99 -4.26 -11.41
C ILE A 54 12.11 -4.29 -10.38
N GLU A 55 12.80 -3.17 -10.21
CA GLU A 55 13.83 -3.01 -9.18
C GLU A 55 13.26 -3.25 -7.79
N THR A 56 14.02 -3.95 -6.93
CA THR A 56 13.58 -4.27 -5.58
C THR A 56 14.62 -3.83 -4.55
N ILE A 57 14.15 -3.13 -3.52
CA ILE A 57 14.99 -2.58 -2.47
C ILE A 57 14.46 -3.04 -1.11
N VAL A 58 15.37 -3.52 -0.25
CA VAL A 58 15.04 -3.87 1.13
C VAL A 58 15.63 -2.84 2.07
N ILE A 59 14.77 -2.24 2.91
CA ILE A 59 15.18 -1.25 3.90
C ILE A 59 14.96 -1.80 5.30
N ASP A 60 16.05 -1.93 6.07
CA ASP A 60 15.93 -2.21 7.50
C ASP A 60 15.34 -1.00 8.24
N THR A 61 14.26 -1.26 8.97
CA THR A 61 13.53 -0.22 9.72
C THR A 61 14.00 -0.06 11.16
N LYS A 62 15.13 -0.66 11.56
CA LYS A 62 15.64 -0.58 12.93
C LYS A 62 16.37 0.75 13.16
N ASP A 63 17.57 0.89 12.59
CA ASP A 63 18.42 2.06 12.84
C ASP A 63 18.44 3.01 11.63
N LYS A 64 18.36 4.32 11.89
CA LYS A 64 18.44 5.37 10.86
C LYS A 64 17.50 5.14 9.67
N TYR A 65 16.32 4.59 9.96
CA TYR A 65 15.33 4.23 8.94
C TYR A 65 14.97 5.42 8.04
N VAL A 66 14.79 6.60 8.63
CA VAL A 66 14.43 7.83 7.90
C VAL A 66 15.52 8.20 6.90
N ASP A 67 16.77 8.28 7.36
CA ASP A 67 17.90 8.68 6.53
C ASP A 67 18.09 7.70 5.35
N LYS A 68 18.06 6.39 5.65
CA LYS A 68 18.17 5.34 4.62
C LYS A 68 17.04 5.44 3.59
N LEU A 69 15.82 5.68 4.05
CA LEU A 69 14.66 5.81 3.18
C LEU A 69 14.78 7.05 2.29
N LEU A 70 15.19 8.18 2.84
CA LEU A 70 15.37 9.43 2.09
C LEU A 70 16.48 9.29 1.03
N VAL A 71 17.62 8.69 1.40
CA VAL A 71 18.74 8.44 0.47
C VAL A 71 18.29 7.55 -0.71
N VAL A 72 17.56 6.47 -0.43
CA VAL A 72 17.04 5.60 -1.48
C VAL A 72 16.07 6.34 -2.39
N MET A 73 15.16 7.13 -1.80
CA MET A 73 14.15 7.86 -2.57
C MET A 73 14.74 8.98 -3.42
N ASP A 74 15.84 9.59 -3.00
CA ASP A 74 16.52 10.66 -3.75
C ASP A 74 17.19 10.15 -5.05
N ALA A 75 17.36 8.82 -5.19
CA ALA A 75 17.83 8.20 -6.43
C ALA A 75 16.75 8.12 -7.53
N PHE A 76 15.50 8.42 -7.21
CA PHE A 76 14.37 8.29 -8.13
C PHE A 76 13.60 9.60 -8.29
N GLU A 77 13.29 9.92 -9.54
CA GLU A 77 12.28 10.94 -9.85
C GLU A 77 10.91 10.27 -9.85
N ILE A 78 10.04 10.63 -8.89
CA ILE A 78 8.73 10.00 -8.69
C ILE A 78 7.58 10.99 -8.59
N ASP A 79 6.44 10.56 -9.09
CA ASP A 79 5.18 11.30 -9.01
C ASP A 79 4.31 10.77 -7.87
N LEU A 80 4.39 9.46 -7.56
CA LEU A 80 3.48 8.78 -6.63
C LEU A 80 4.19 7.72 -5.79
N ILE A 81 3.85 7.64 -4.52
CA ILE A 81 4.21 6.56 -3.61
C ILE A 81 2.94 5.80 -3.23
N ILE A 82 2.94 4.48 -3.40
CA ILE A 82 1.80 3.61 -3.09
C ILE A 82 2.17 2.69 -1.93
N LEU A 83 1.47 2.81 -0.81
CA LEU A 83 1.55 1.84 0.27
C LEU A 83 0.56 0.71 -0.01
N SER A 84 1.10 -0.48 -0.25
CA SER A 84 0.34 -1.67 -0.65
C SER A 84 0.59 -2.80 0.35
N GLY A 85 -0.06 -2.72 1.52
CA GLY A 85 0.19 -3.64 2.62
C GLY A 85 1.54 -3.40 3.30
N PHE A 86 1.96 -2.14 3.40
CA PHE A 86 3.16 -1.75 4.14
C PHE A 86 2.84 -1.63 5.62
N MET A 87 3.48 -2.49 6.46
CA MET A 87 3.16 -2.66 7.88
C MET A 87 4.00 -1.79 8.83
N LYS A 88 4.60 -0.73 8.33
CA LYS A 88 5.36 0.23 9.15
C LYS A 88 4.78 1.62 9.00
N ILE A 89 4.81 2.37 10.10
CA ILE A 89 4.45 3.77 10.08
C ILE A 89 5.59 4.54 9.41
N LEU A 90 5.25 5.35 8.41
CA LEU A 90 6.22 6.23 7.77
C LEU A 90 6.61 7.36 8.73
N PRO A 91 7.89 7.75 8.76
CA PRO A 91 8.35 8.88 9.56
C PRO A 91 7.67 10.18 9.13
N GLU A 92 7.39 11.07 10.09
CA GLU A 92 6.71 12.34 9.82
C GLU A 92 7.49 13.21 8.82
N GLU A 93 8.81 13.23 8.92
CA GLU A 93 9.69 13.94 8.00
C GLU A 93 9.52 13.44 6.55
N PHE A 94 9.45 12.12 6.36
CA PHE A 94 9.18 11.52 5.06
C PHE A 94 7.80 11.91 4.52
N ILE A 95 6.77 11.87 5.37
CA ILE A 95 5.41 12.27 4.99
C ILE A 95 5.38 13.75 4.59
N LYS A 96 6.09 14.63 5.30
CA LYS A 96 6.20 16.06 4.96
C LYS A 96 6.89 16.28 3.62
N LYS A 97 8.01 15.59 3.34
CA LYS A 97 8.76 15.71 2.08
C LYS A 97 7.91 15.29 0.88
N TYR A 98 7.10 14.24 1.02
CA TYR A 98 6.26 13.69 -0.04
C TYR A 98 4.76 13.97 0.16
N TYR A 99 4.43 15.07 0.84
CA TYR A 99 3.04 15.45 1.09
C TYR A 99 2.22 15.54 -0.21
N GLY A 100 1.05 14.91 -0.20
CA GLY A 100 0.17 14.86 -1.37
C GLY A 100 0.59 13.86 -2.46
N LYS A 101 1.73 13.16 -2.28
CA LYS A 101 2.20 12.13 -3.22
C LYS A 101 2.13 10.71 -2.66
N ILE A 102 1.68 10.51 -1.43
CA ILE A 102 1.60 9.18 -0.80
C ILE A 102 0.15 8.77 -0.68
N ILE A 103 -0.19 7.63 -1.24
CA ILE A 103 -1.50 6.99 -1.06
C ILE A 103 -1.36 5.64 -0.39
N ASN A 104 -2.39 5.22 0.34
CA ASN A 104 -2.45 3.92 1.02
C ASN A 104 -3.74 3.19 0.64
N ILE A 105 -3.62 1.88 0.47
CA ILE A 105 -4.76 0.97 0.34
C ILE A 105 -5.01 0.38 1.72
N HIS A 106 -6.13 0.76 2.35
CA HIS A 106 -6.52 0.29 3.67
C HIS A 106 -7.71 -0.66 3.57
N PRO A 107 -7.64 -1.88 4.14
CA PRO A 107 -8.68 -2.89 3.98
C PRO A 107 -9.86 -2.69 4.93
N SER A 108 -10.45 -1.50 4.94
CA SER A 108 -11.71 -1.18 5.60
C SER A 108 -12.41 0.01 4.97
N LEU A 109 -13.68 0.20 5.30
CA LEU A 109 -14.44 1.40 4.96
C LEU A 109 -14.12 2.51 5.98
N LEU A 110 -13.06 3.28 5.73
CA LEU A 110 -12.67 4.40 6.59
C LEU A 110 -13.83 5.42 6.72
N PRO A 111 -13.98 6.10 7.87
CA PRO A 111 -13.05 6.16 9.02
C PRO A 111 -13.15 5.00 10.02
N LYS A 112 -13.97 3.96 9.75
CA LYS A 112 -14.10 2.80 10.62
C LYS A 112 -12.88 1.86 10.49
N PHE A 113 -12.56 1.15 11.56
CA PHE A 113 -11.54 0.09 11.60
C PHE A 113 -10.16 0.51 11.11
N LYS A 114 -9.65 1.63 11.61
CA LYS A 114 -8.26 2.06 11.40
C LYS A 114 -7.26 1.07 11.99
N GLY A 115 -6.04 1.05 11.46
CA GLY A 115 -4.94 0.22 11.94
C GLY A 115 -5.05 -1.24 11.49
N LEU A 116 -4.55 -2.16 12.33
CA LEU A 116 -4.42 -3.57 12.01
C LEU A 116 -5.70 -4.37 12.31
N ASP A 117 -5.74 -5.63 11.85
CA ASP A 117 -6.79 -6.63 12.10
C ASP A 117 -8.20 -6.18 11.66
N THR A 118 -8.27 -5.47 10.55
CA THR A 118 -9.52 -4.85 10.06
C THR A 118 -10.61 -5.88 9.79
N HIS A 119 -10.30 -6.98 9.11
CA HIS A 119 -11.27 -8.04 8.77
C HIS A 119 -11.88 -8.66 10.03
N LYS A 120 -11.04 -9.00 11.01
CA LYS A 120 -11.48 -9.51 12.32
C LYS A 120 -12.41 -8.52 13.04
N LYS A 121 -12.02 -7.24 13.04
CA LYS A 121 -12.82 -6.17 13.67
C LYS A 121 -14.16 -5.99 12.98
N VAL A 122 -14.18 -6.02 11.65
CA VAL A 122 -15.42 -5.90 10.87
C VAL A 122 -16.36 -7.07 11.16
N LEU A 123 -15.89 -8.31 11.12
CA LEU A 123 -16.70 -9.49 11.42
C LEU A 123 -17.26 -9.46 12.84
N ALA A 124 -16.48 -8.99 13.82
CA ALA A 124 -16.93 -8.85 15.21
C ALA A 124 -17.96 -7.72 15.41
N SER A 125 -17.96 -6.71 14.55
CA SER A 125 -18.80 -5.51 14.71
C SER A 125 -20.23 -5.63 14.20
N LYS A 126 -20.59 -6.73 13.54
CA LYS A 126 -21.89 -6.94 12.89
C LYS A 126 -22.23 -5.91 11.79
N GLU A 127 -21.21 -5.34 11.15
CA GLU A 127 -21.42 -4.48 9.99
C GLU A 127 -21.97 -5.30 8.82
N GLU A 128 -22.82 -4.69 8.02
CA GLU A 128 -23.39 -5.36 6.83
C GLU A 128 -22.43 -5.32 5.62
N TYR A 129 -21.51 -4.39 5.63
CA TYR A 129 -20.58 -4.15 4.52
C TYR A 129 -19.14 -4.13 4.99
N HIS A 130 -18.29 -4.72 4.17
CA HIS A 130 -16.85 -4.60 4.23
C HIS A 130 -16.34 -3.89 2.96
N GLY A 131 -15.03 -3.58 2.93
CA GLY A 131 -14.43 -3.01 1.75
C GLY A 131 -13.03 -2.48 1.98
N ALA A 132 -12.56 -1.71 1.02
CA ALA A 132 -11.27 -1.07 1.08
C ALA A 132 -11.38 0.42 0.76
N SER A 133 -10.44 1.19 1.30
CA SER A 133 -10.31 2.62 1.06
C SER A 133 -8.95 2.93 0.49
N VAL A 134 -8.89 3.72 -0.57
CA VAL A 134 -7.67 4.39 -1.00
C VAL A 134 -7.71 5.82 -0.48
N HIS A 135 -6.69 6.23 0.24
CA HIS A 135 -6.63 7.56 0.85
C HIS A 135 -5.22 8.15 0.79
N PHE A 136 -5.11 9.46 0.85
CA PHE A 136 -3.83 10.12 1.04
C PHE A 136 -3.27 9.85 2.44
N VAL A 137 -1.95 9.69 2.53
CA VAL A 137 -1.26 9.49 3.81
C VAL A 137 -0.93 10.84 4.43
N THR A 138 -1.25 10.96 5.73
CA THR A 138 -0.91 12.10 6.57
C THR A 138 -0.27 11.60 7.87
N SER A 139 0.15 12.50 8.76
CA SER A 139 0.66 12.13 10.08
C SER A 139 -0.37 11.42 10.98
N LYS A 140 -1.66 11.52 10.65
CA LYS A 140 -2.73 10.80 11.36
C LYS A 140 -2.92 9.42 10.74
N LEU A 141 -2.76 8.36 11.55
CA LEU A 141 -2.96 6.97 11.11
C LEU A 141 -4.33 6.80 10.44
N ASP A 142 -4.33 6.36 9.18
CA ASP A 142 -5.52 6.15 8.33
C ASP A 142 -6.53 7.32 8.41
N GLY A 143 -6.01 8.54 8.50
CA GLY A 143 -6.80 9.75 8.74
C GLY A 143 -6.73 10.78 7.63
N GLY A 144 -6.05 10.50 6.54
CA GLY A 144 -5.98 11.40 5.39
C GLY A 144 -7.24 11.39 4.52
N PRO A 145 -7.37 12.34 3.59
CA PRO A 145 -8.51 12.41 2.67
C PRO A 145 -8.70 11.13 1.87
N ILE A 146 -9.93 10.64 1.82
CA ILE A 146 -10.30 9.44 1.06
C ILE A 146 -10.41 9.83 -0.42
N ILE A 147 -9.81 9.02 -1.29
CA ILE A 147 -9.86 9.17 -2.75
C ILE A 147 -11.04 8.36 -3.30
N VAL A 148 -11.10 7.07 -2.93
CA VAL A 148 -12.14 6.14 -3.38
C VAL A 148 -12.33 5.02 -2.36
N GLN A 149 -13.53 4.48 -2.31
CA GLN A 149 -13.86 3.28 -1.51
C GLN A 149 -14.62 2.29 -2.39
N GLY A 150 -14.21 1.02 -2.30
CA GLY A 150 -14.99 -0.10 -2.78
C GLY A 150 -15.67 -0.82 -1.61
N LYS A 151 -16.91 -1.23 -1.76
CA LYS A 151 -17.64 -1.96 -0.73
C LYS A 151 -18.28 -3.24 -1.28
N THR A 152 -18.33 -4.27 -0.44
CA THR A 152 -19.03 -5.53 -0.69
C THR A 152 -19.89 -5.88 0.50
N LYS A 153 -20.96 -6.65 0.28
CA LYS A 153 -21.82 -7.10 1.37
C LYS A 153 -21.18 -8.30 2.08
N ILE A 154 -21.19 -8.29 3.40
CA ILE A 154 -20.74 -9.42 4.21
C ILE A 154 -21.84 -10.47 4.22
N LEU A 155 -21.51 -11.70 3.88
CA LEU A 155 -22.43 -12.83 3.91
C LEU A 155 -22.31 -13.58 5.24
N LYS A 156 -23.36 -14.33 5.59
CA LYS A 156 -23.48 -15.01 6.90
C LYS A 156 -22.31 -15.96 7.22
N ASN A 157 -21.70 -16.53 6.20
CA ASN A 157 -20.62 -17.52 6.33
C ASN A 157 -19.23 -16.96 5.97
N ASP A 158 -19.11 -15.66 5.78
CA ASP A 158 -17.82 -15.05 5.49
C ASP A 158 -16.91 -15.11 6.72
N ASP A 159 -15.68 -15.47 6.49
CA ASP A 159 -14.58 -15.44 7.44
C ASP A 159 -13.51 -14.42 7.02
N GLU A 160 -12.41 -14.34 7.77
CA GLU A 160 -11.34 -13.41 7.48
C GLU A 160 -10.66 -13.68 6.12
N ASP A 161 -10.58 -14.93 5.69
CA ASP A 161 -9.88 -15.29 4.46
C ASP A 161 -10.74 -14.97 3.23
N ILE A 162 -12.05 -15.14 3.33
CA ILE A 162 -13.01 -14.70 2.30
C ILE A 162 -12.97 -13.18 2.16
N LEU A 163 -12.94 -12.43 3.29
CA LEU A 163 -12.90 -10.97 3.22
C LEU A 163 -11.54 -10.41 2.70
N LYS A 164 -10.47 -11.19 2.73
CA LYS A 164 -9.15 -10.83 2.18
C LYS A 164 -9.01 -11.11 0.68
N SER A 165 -9.85 -11.98 0.13
CA SER A 165 -9.81 -12.37 -1.29
C SER A 165 -10.44 -11.33 -2.21
#